data_a23aaccaf07f4625d78e294f6aa87836
#
_entry.id   a23aaccaf07f4625d78e294f6aa87836
#
_cell.length_a   1.000
_cell.length_b   1.000
_cell.length_c   1.000
_cell.angle_alpha   90.00
_cell.angle_beta   90.00
_cell.angle_gamma   90.00
#
_symmetry.space_group_name_H-M   'P 1'
#
loop_
_entity.id
_entity.type
_entity.pdbx_description
1 polymer ?
#
loop_
_entity_poly.entity_id
_entity_poly.type
_entity_poly.pdbx_seq_one_letter_code
_entity_poly.pdbx_strand_id
1 'polypeptide(L)'
;MACLLKNAGTYVRLLLVLQTLFFTSFMTAQNNPKPTLEDLIPGGATYRYPENIYGVQWKGDLCVLPDIENLKVVSPNNGKEVVIATKTEVNQLLESMQLGKIQHFYNIEFPYSDHKELSSYMLVTTSGYRVLVDINSKEIKWSQPRKENASNEDWEKQSRSLAYTLDNNLYVTTADGSTRTVTKEEKGIVCGQSVHRNEFGISKGTFWSPKGSLLAFYRMDERMVTEYPLVDITARVGTVNNVRYPMAGMTSHQVTVGIYNPQTDKSIYLQTGDPTNRYFTNISWSPDEKSLYLIELNRDQNHAKLCEYNAQTGALIQTLFEERHPKYVEPQHPIVFLPWNSNEFIYQSQKDGFNHLYLYNRQGKQLKQLTSGKWLVKELIGFDEKNKYVFFTSTELSPLQENIYRLDVKSGKRILIGNKEGVHAAILSRSGKYLIDRYSSTSVPRSINLIDIKTNKSINLLTAANPFEGFVMPTIEVDTIKAADEQTDLYYRMVKPSNFDPSLKYPVIVYVYGGPHAQMITNAWQNSARGWDIYMANKGYIVFTLDNRGSDNRGLEFENCTFRHLGIEEGKDQVKGVQFLKSLPYIDGNRI
;
A
#
# COMPACT_ATOMS: atom_id res chain seq x y z
N MET A 1 -65.41 -31.07 51.09
CA MET A 1 -64.61 -31.95 50.17
C MET A 1 -64.58 -31.45 48.70
N ALA A 2 -65.40 -30.50 48.30
CA ALA A 2 -65.45 -29.98 46.91
C ALA A 2 -64.45 -28.76 46.63
N CYS A 3 -63.83 -28.17 47.66
CA CYS A 3 -62.99 -27.04 47.51
C CYS A 3 -61.46 -27.39 47.39
N LEU A 4 -61.06 -28.61 47.72
CA LEU A 4 -59.72 -29.14 47.61
C LEU A 4 -59.33 -29.70 46.21
N LEU A 5 -60.36 -30.10 45.42
CA LEU A 5 -60.14 -30.62 44.08
C LEU A 5 -60.01 -29.56 42.97
N LYS A 6 -60.41 -28.30 43.22
CA LYS A 6 -60.23 -27.21 42.25
C LYS A 6 -58.81 -26.66 42.22
N ASN A 7 -58.08 -26.72 43.35
CA ASN A 7 -56.70 -26.22 43.41
C ASN A 7 -55.66 -27.21 42.88
N ALA A 8 -55.94 -28.55 42.91
CA ALA A 8 -55.04 -29.55 42.36
C ALA A 8 -54.91 -29.47 40.83
N GLY A 9 -56.01 -29.16 40.12
CA GLY A 9 -56.04 -29.03 38.66
C GLY A 9 -55.24 -27.79 38.17
N THR A 10 -55.22 -26.73 38.98
CA THR A 10 -54.47 -25.49 38.66
C THR A 10 -52.98 -25.66 38.88
N TYR A 11 -52.56 -26.36 39.93
CA TYR A 11 -51.15 -26.68 40.17
C TYR A 11 -50.59 -27.68 39.17
N VAL A 12 -51.34 -28.68 38.73
CA VAL A 12 -50.91 -29.61 37.68
C VAL A 12 -50.79 -28.91 36.31
N ARG A 13 -51.67 -27.95 35.99
CA ARG A 13 -51.54 -27.15 34.77
C ARG A 13 -50.38 -26.16 34.86
N LEU A 14 -50.09 -25.58 36.02
CA LEU A 14 -48.93 -24.71 36.22
C LEU A 14 -47.60 -25.50 36.15
N LEU A 15 -47.53 -26.72 36.70
CA LEU A 15 -46.37 -27.60 36.59
C LEU A 15 -46.17 -28.10 35.16
N LEU A 16 -47.22 -28.41 34.39
CA LEU A 16 -47.10 -28.78 32.99
C LEU A 16 -46.67 -27.60 32.10
N VAL A 17 -47.12 -26.37 32.38
CA VAL A 17 -46.70 -25.17 31.66
C VAL A 17 -45.24 -24.79 32.05
N LEU A 18 -44.83 -24.99 33.31
CA LEU A 18 -43.46 -24.81 33.72
C LEU A 18 -42.51 -25.90 33.14
N GLN A 19 -42.95 -27.15 33.03
CA GLN A 19 -42.19 -28.20 32.35
C GLN A 19 -42.11 -27.97 30.83
N THR A 20 -43.15 -27.48 30.18
CA THR A 20 -43.06 -27.09 28.75
C THR A 20 -42.23 -25.84 28.54
N LEU A 21 -42.25 -24.87 29.45
CA LEU A 21 -41.33 -23.73 29.43
C LEU A 21 -39.87 -24.12 29.74
N PHE A 22 -39.64 -25.12 30.58
CA PHE A 22 -38.27 -25.67 30.80
C PHE A 22 -37.79 -26.56 29.66
N PHE A 23 -38.69 -27.23 28.92
CA PHE A 23 -38.30 -28.02 27.73
C PHE A 23 -38.12 -27.17 26.46
N THR A 24 -38.74 -25.99 26.38
CA THR A 24 -38.49 -25.05 25.26
C THR A 24 -37.23 -24.17 25.48
N SER A 25 -36.61 -24.24 26.66
CA SER A 25 -35.30 -23.62 26.94
C SER A 25 -34.11 -24.55 26.70
N PHE A 26 -34.31 -25.78 26.22
CA PHE A 26 -33.25 -26.42 25.47
C PHE A 26 -33.17 -25.66 24.14
N MET A 27 -32.47 -24.51 24.18
CA MET A 27 -31.85 -23.96 23.01
C MET A 27 -31.24 -25.15 22.26
N THR A 28 -31.74 -25.48 21.11
CA THR A 28 -30.91 -26.09 20.09
C THR A 28 -29.66 -25.26 20.08
N ALA A 29 -28.56 -25.77 20.60
CA ALA A 29 -27.27 -25.19 20.36
C ALA A 29 -27.21 -25.05 18.83
N GLN A 30 -27.45 -23.84 18.37
CA GLN A 30 -27.39 -23.52 16.94
C GLN A 30 -25.94 -23.86 16.61
N ASN A 31 -25.75 -25.04 15.98
CA ASN A 31 -24.42 -25.42 15.53
C ASN A 31 -24.05 -24.39 14.44
N ASN A 32 -23.47 -23.30 14.87
CA ASN A 32 -22.99 -22.26 13.95
C ASN A 32 -22.15 -22.96 12.88
N PRO A 33 -22.36 -22.67 11.61
CA PRO A 33 -21.61 -23.29 10.53
C PRO A 33 -20.14 -22.87 10.59
N LYS A 34 -19.24 -23.74 10.14
CA LYS A 34 -17.87 -23.36 9.84
C LYS A 34 -17.86 -22.70 8.47
N PRO A 35 -17.06 -21.62 8.26
CA PRO A 35 -16.97 -21.01 6.95
C PRO A 35 -16.39 -21.99 5.93
N THR A 36 -16.93 -21.96 4.72
CA THR A 36 -16.44 -22.74 3.58
C THR A 36 -15.23 -22.08 2.94
N LEU A 37 -14.57 -22.75 2.02
CA LEU A 37 -13.48 -22.14 1.25
C LEU A 37 -13.98 -20.95 0.41
N GLU A 38 -15.19 -21.08 -0.16
CA GLU A 38 -15.87 -20.03 -0.93
C GLU A 38 -16.15 -18.76 -0.10
N ASP A 39 -16.39 -18.91 1.21
CA ASP A 39 -16.59 -17.78 2.12
C ASP A 39 -15.28 -17.05 2.43
N LEU A 40 -14.12 -17.72 2.31
CA LEU A 40 -12.84 -17.31 2.87
C LEU A 40 -11.83 -16.81 1.85
N ILE A 41 -11.99 -17.15 0.56
CA ILE A 41 -11.02 -16.77 -0.47
C ILE A 41 -11.58 -15.75 -1.47
N PRO A 42 -10.79 -14.76 -1.92
CA PRO A 42 -11.19 -13.84 -2.98
C PRO A 42 -11.61 -14.62 -4.25
N GLY A 43 -12.76 -14.21 -4.82
CA GLY A 43 -13.34 -14.87 -5.99
C GLY A 43 -14.31 -16.03 -5.67
N GLY A 44 -14.40 -16.43 -4.41
CA GLY A 44 -15.43 -17.37 -3.96
C GLY A 44 -16.84 -16.79 -4.13
N ALA A 45 -17.83 -17.64 -4.45
CA ALA A 45 -19.19 -17.19 -4.73
C ALA A 45 -19.88 -16.53 -3.51
N THR A 46 -19.46 -16.90 -2.30
CA THR A 46 -19.97 -16.36 -1.03
C THR A 46 -18.90 -15.63 -0.23
N TYR A 47 -17.84 -15.14 -0.91
CA TYR A 47 -16.70 -14.50 -0.26
C TYR A 47 -17.11 -13.38 0.68
N ARG A 48 -16.61 -13.47 1.92
CA ARG A 48 -16.92 -12.55 3.01
C ARG A 48 -15.68 -11.70 3.33
N TYR A 49 -15.89 -10.41 3.36
CA TYR A 49 -14.85 -9.43 3.69
C TYR A 49 -15.46 -8.27 4.49
N PRO A 50 -14.64 -7.59 5.31
CA PRO A 50 -15.12 -6.42 6.05
C PRO A 50 -15.62 -5.33 5.11
N GLU A 51 -16.75 -4.72 5.43
CA GLU A 51 -17.26 -3.56 4.70
C GLU A 51 -16.18 -2.49 4.50
N ASN A 52 -16.25 -1.77 3.37
CA ASN A 52 -15.28 -0.75 3.01
C ASN A 52 -15.95 0.43 2.31
N ILE A 53 -15.38 1.61 2.44
CA ILE A 53 -15.70 2.78 1.62
C ILE A 53 -14.54 2.97 0.63
N TYR A 54 -14.82 2.75 -0.66
CA TYR A 54 -13.83 2.87 -1.73
C TYR A 54 -13.71 4.32 -2.21
N GLY A 55 -12.53 4.71 -2.66
CA GLY A 55 -12.31 6.02 -3.27
C GLY A 55 -12.39 7.22 -2.29
N VAL A 56 -12.33 6.96 -0.97
CA VAL A 56 -12.30 8.04 0.04
C VAL A 56 -11.09 8.93 -0.21
N GLN A 57 -11.32 10.25 -0.29
CA GLN A 57 -10.29 11.23 -0.61
C GLN A 57 -10.66 12.61 -0.04
N TRP A 58 -9.80 13.59 -0.27
CA TRP A 58 -10.04 14.97 0.14
C TRP A 58 -10.48 15.88 -1.02
N LYS A 59 -11.45 16.75 -0.75
CA LYS A 59 -11.80 17.94 -1.52
C LYS A 59 -11.59 19.17 -0.63
N GLY A 60 -10.39 19.76 -0.71
CA GLY A 60 -9.93 20.71 0.30
C GLY A 60 -9.84 20.05 1.68
N ASP A 61 -10.61 20.56 2.64
CA ASP A 61 -10.75 19.98 3.99
C ASP A 61 -12.06 19.18 4.16
N LEU A 62 -12.80 18.91 3.11
CA LEU A 62 -13.98 18.05 3.12
C LEU A 62 -13.60 16.63 2.71
N CYS A 63 -14.03 15.65 3.47
CA CYS A 63 -13.86 14.25 3.12
C CYS A 63 -14.89 13.84 2.08
N VAL A 64 -14.45 13.30 0.95
CA VAL A 64 -15.29 12.78 -0.13
C VAL A 64 -15.61 11.32 0.12
N LEU A 65 -16.90 10.99 0.12
CA LEU A 65 -17.42 9.63 0.20
C LEU A 65 -18.13 9.28 -1.10
N PRO A 66 -17.46 8.59 -2.02
CA PRO A 66 -18.07 8.13 -3.26
C PRO A 66 -18.86 6.86 -3.03
N ASP A 67 -20.01 6.73 -3.72
CA ASP A 67 -20.71 5.45 -3.86
C ASP A 67 -21.12 5.21 -5.33
N ILE A 68 -22.02 4.26 -5.56
CA ILE A 68 -22.50 3.94 -6.92
C ILE A 68 -23.36 5.07 -7.48
N GLU A 69 -24.25 5.64 -6.68
CA GLU A 69 -25.27 6.59 -7.15
C GLU A 69 -24.94 8.05 -6.77
N ASN A 70 -24.26 8.24 -5.62
CA ASN A 70 -24.09 9.54 -5.02
C ASN A 70 -22.63 9.84 -4.71
N LEU A 71 -22.27 11.09 -4.90
CA LEU A 71 -21.03 11.65 -4.39
C LEU A 71 -21.34 12.55 -3.21
N LYS A 72 -20.89 12.16 -2.04
CA LYS A 72 -21.10 12.91 -0.80
C LYS A 72 -19.82 13.54 -0.32
N VAL A 73 -19.93 14.59 0.47
CA VAL A 73 -18.84 15.14 1.28
C VAL A 73 -19.24 15.18 2.74
N VAL A 74 -18.26 14.96 3.61
CA VAL A 74 -18.41 15.04 5.07
C VAL A 74 -17.52 16.14 5.60
N SER A 75 -18.10 17.01 6.43
CA SER A 75 -17.35 18.04 7.15
C SER A 75 -16.67 17.41 8.38
N PRO A 76 -15.33 17.49 8.51
CA PRO A 76 -14.63 16.95 9.68
C PRO A 76 -14.88 17.74 10.97
N ASN A 77 -15.51 18.93 10.89
CA ASN A 77 -15.84 19.73 12.07
C ASN A 77 -17.07 19.21 12.84
N ASN A 78 -18.06 18.65 12.11
CA ASN A 78 -19.35 18.31 12.70
C ASN A 78 -20.00 17.04 12.16
N GLY A 79 -19.32 16.33 11.24
CA GLY A 79 -19.82 15.10 10.62
C GLY A 79 -20.99 15.29 9.64
N LYS A 80 -21.34 16.54 9.30
CA LYS A 80 -22.46 16.80 8.40
C LYS A 80 -22.14 16.28 7.00
N GLU A 81 -23.02 15.41 6.49
CA GLU A 81 -22.97 14.91 5.12
C GLU A 81 -23.79 15.77 4.18
N VAL A 82 -23.28 15.96 2.96
CA VAL A 82 -23.99 16.65 1.87
C VAL A 82 -23.71 15.93 0.55
N VAL A 83 -24.76 15.61 -0.21
CA VAL A 83 -24.64 15.13 -1.59
C VAL A 83 -24.23 16.31 -2.48
N ILE A 84 -23.13 16.18 -3.21
CA ILE A 84 -22.59 17.22 -4.09
C ILE A 84 -22.74 16.91 -5.57
N ALA A 85 -23.01 15.65 -5.93
CA ALA A 85 -23.35 15.22 -7.28
C ALA A 85 -24.07 13.87 -7.25
N THR A 86 -24.93 13.62 -8.25
CA THR A 86 -25.52 12.30 -8.49
C THR A 86 -25.02 11.73 -9.81
N LYS A 87 -24.97 10.41 -9.92
CA LYS A 87 -24.57 9.71 -11.15
C LYS A 87 -25.44 10.11 -12.35
N THR A 88 -26.74 10.27 -12.10
CA THR A 88 -27.70 10.70 -13.14
C THR A 88 -27.33 12.09 -13.68
N GLU A 89 -27.08 13.08 -12.81
CA GLU A 89 -26.71 14.43 -13.23
C GLU A 89 -25.39 14.44 -14.04
N VAL A 90 -24.38 13.72 -13.53
CA VAL A 90 -23.07 13.65 -14.21
C VAL A 90 -23.20 12.94 -15.56
N ASN A 91 -23.94 11.84 -15.64
CA ASN A 91 -24.14 11.11 -16.90
C ASN A 91 -24.94 11.93 -17.92
N GLN A 92 -25.96 12.71 -17.51
CA GLN A 92 -26.66 13.63 -18.40
C GLN A 92 -25.71 14.66 -19.05
N LEU A 93 -24.78 15.23 -18.26
CA LEU A 93 -23.76 16.14 -18.77
C LEU A 93 -22.82 15.44 -19.76
N LEU A 94 -22.31 14.27 -19.41
CA LEU A 94 -21.40 13.52 -20.28
C LEU A 94 -22.06 13.10 -21.60
N GLU A 95 -23.30 12.63 -21.55
CA GLU A 95 -24.07 12.20 -22.72
C GLU A 95 -24.42 13.36 -23.64
N SER A 96 -24.72 14.54 -23.10
CA SER A 96 -25.02 15.75 -23.91
C SER A 96 -23.86 16.12 -24.84
N MET A 97 -22.63 15.71 -24.53
CA MET A 97 -21.42 15.94 -25.31
C MET A 97 -20.80 14.65 -25.89
N GLN A 98 -21.52 13.53 -25.82
CA GLN A 98 -21.08 12.22 -26.33
C GLN A 98 -19.79 11.70 -25.70
N LEU A 99 -19.56 11.99 -24.43
CA LEU A 99 -18.32 11.63 -23.69
C LEU A 99 -18.43 10.31 -22.92
N GLY A 100 -19.48 9.53 -23.13
CA GLY A 100 -19.73 8.25 -22.46
C GLY A 100 -20.43 8.42 -21.12
N LYS A 101 -20.26 7.43 -20.23
CA LYS A 101 -20.91 7.38 -18.91
C LYS A 101 -19.94 6.87 -17.84
N ILE A 102 -20.18 7.26 -16.59
CA ILE A 102 -19.60 6.61 -15.41
C ILE A 102 -20.58 5.58 -14.85
N GLN A 103 -20.05 4.51 -14.27
CA GLN A 103 -20.85 3.47 -13.61
C GLN A 103 -21.01 3.72 -12.09
N HIS A 104 -20.02 4.40 -11.50
CA HIS A 104 -19.92 4.72 -10.09
C HIS A 104 -18.92 5.88 -9.90
N PHE A 105 -18.84 6.40 -8.66
CA PHE A 105 -17.90 7.47 -8.30
C PHE A 105 -16.56 7.01 -7.72
N TYR A 106 -16.28 5.71 -7.64
CA TYR A 106 -15.07 5.22 -6.94
C TYR A 106 -13.74 5.65 -7.57
N ASN A 107 -13.71 5.96 -8.86
CA ASN A 107 -12.52 6.31 -9.62
C ASN A 107 -12.51 7.78 -10.08
N ILE A 108 -13.07 8.67 -9.28
CA ILE A 108 -13.02 10.11 -9.53
C ILE A 108 -11.87 10.74 -8.77
N GLU A 109 -11.44 11.92 -9.19
CA GLU A 109 -10.42 12.71 -8.52
C GLU A 109 -10.83 14.17 -8.41
N PHE A 110 -10.32 14.87 -7.38
CA PHE A 110 -10.42 16.33 -7.26
C PHE A 110 -9.01 16.94 -7.40
N PRO A 111 -8.47 17.05 -8.62
CA PRO A 111 -7.06 17.39 -8.84
C PRO A 111 -6.70 18.81 -8.38
N TYR A 112 -7.67 19.71 -8.27
CA TYR A 112 -7.49 21.09 -7.84
C TYR A 112 -8.14 21.36 -6.48
N SER A 113 -8.23 20.36 -5.62
CA SER A 113 -8.91 20.46 -4.32
C SER A 113 -8.35 21.55 -3.40
N ASP A 114 -7.11 21.95 -3.62
CA ASP A 114 -6.38 23.01 -2.92
C ASP A 114 -6.53 24.41 -3.54
N HIS A 115 -7.16 24.51 -4.73
CA HIS A 115 -7.31 25.77 -5.44
C HIS A 115 -8.69 26.38 -5.18
N LYS A 116 -8.74 27.62 -4.68
CA LYS A 116 -9.98 28.27 -4.25
C LYS A 116 -11.09 28.26 -5.33
N GLU A 117 -10.75 28.55 -6.59
CA GLU A 117 -11.71 28.67 -7.69
C GLU A 117 -11.99 27.37 -8.43
N LEU A 118 -11.02 26.43 -8.42
CA LEU A 118 -11.10 25.19 -9.18
C LEU A 118 -11.42 23.97 -8.28
N SER A 119 -11.66 24.18 -6.99
CA SER A 119 -11.91 23.10 -6.02
C SER A 119 -13.18 22.28 -6.29
N SER A 120 -14.07 22.79 -7.16
CA SER A 120 -15.26 22.08 -7.63
C SER A 120 -15.02 21.22 -8.87
N TYR A 121 -13.81 21.26 -9.44
CA TYR A 121 -13.49 20.48 -10.63
C TYR A 121 -13.21 19.04 -10.25
N MET A 122 -14.02 18.15 -10.78
CA MET A 122 -13.95 16.71 -10.62
C MET A 122 -13.47 16.09 -11.93
N LEU A 123 -12.39 15.33 -11.88
CA LEU A 123 -11.93 14.51 -12.99
C LEU A 123 -12.67 13.18 -12.97
N VAL A 124 -13.35 12.85 -14.06
CA VAL A 124 -13.97 11.54 -14.28
C VAL A 124 -13.34 10.86 -15.47
N THR A 125 -13.27 9.54 -15.43
CA THR A 125 -12.78 8.71 -16.52
C THR A 125 -13.91 7.82 -17.02
N THR A 126 -14.28 7.97 -18.29
CA THR A 126 -15.19 7.07 -19.00
C THR A 126 -14.40 6.04 -19.81
N SER A 127 -15.08 5.14 -20.51
CA SER A 127 -14.41 4.19 -21.42
C SER A 127 -13.58 4.87 -22.51
N GLY A 128 -14.04 6.04 -23.00
CA GLY A 128 -13.41 6.73 -24.12
C GLY A 128 -12.73 8.06 -23.79
N TYR A 129 -12.98 8.64 -22.61
CA TYR A 129 -12.55 10.01 -22.31
C TYR A 129 -12.10 10.17 -20.86
N ARG A 130 -11.19 11.14 -20.65
CA ARG A 130 -11.00 11.85 -19.39
C ARG A 130 -11.72 13.17 -19.46
N VAL A 131 -12.52 13.49 -18.46
CA VAL A 131 -13.41 14.65 -18.48
C VAL A 131 -13.30 15.41 -17.16
N LEU A 132 -13.08 16.70 -17.25
CA LEU A 132 -13.08 17.61 -16.11
C LEU A 132 -14.46 18.27 -16.02
N VAL A 133 -15.21 17.96 -14.98
CA VAL A 133 -16.56 18.44 -14.71
C VAL A 133 -16.50 19.43 -13.56
N ASP A 134 -17.04 20.61 -13.73
CA ASP A 134 -17.34 21.53 -12.62
C ASP A 134 -18.70 21.16 -12.01
N ILE A 135 -18.67 20.55 -10.84
CA ILE A 135 -19.90 20.09 -10.16
C ILE A 135 -20.76 21.23 -9.62
N ASN A 136 -20.21 22.45 -9.46
CA ASN A 136 -20.98 23.62 -8.99
C ASN A 136 -21.76 24.28 -10.14
N SER A 137 -21.09 24.56 -11.27
CA SER A 137 -21.76 25.13 -12.45
C SER A 137 -22.47 24.09 -13.31
N LYS A 138 -22.25 22.78 -13.05
CA LYS A 138 -22.75 21.65 -13.84
C LYS A 138 -22.33 21.76 -15.32
N GLU A 139 -21.04 22.03 -15.56
CA GLU A 139 -20.47 22.21 -16.89
C GLU A 139 -19.25 21.34 -17.10
N ILE A 140 -19.02 20.92 -18.33
CA ILE A 140 -17.78 20.28 -18.75
C ILE A 140 -16.76 21.36 -19.06
N LYS A 141 -15.63 21.34 -18.35
CA LYS A 141 -14.56 22.34 -18.49
C LYS A 141 -13.44 21.88 -19.41
N TRP A 142 -13.29 20.58 -19.60
CA TRP A 142 -12.29 20.00 -20.48
C TRP A 142 -12.57 18.52 -20.69
N SER A 143 -12.19 18.00 -21.86
CA SER A 143 -12.21 16.57 -22.15
C SER A 143 -11.04 16.18 -23.05
N GLN A 144 -10.56 14.96 -22.88
CA GLN A 144 -9.50 14.39 -23.70
C GLN A 144 -9.84 12.93 -24.01
N PRO A 145 -9.79 12.53 -25.31
CA PRO A 145 -10.00 11.15 -25.68
C PRO A 145 -8.88 10.26 -25.13
N ARG A 146 -9.24 9.09 -24.65
CA ARG A 146 -8.28 8.04 -24.28
C ARG A 146 -7.80 7.29 -25.50
N LYS A 147 -6.57 6.87 -25.49
CA LYS A 147 -6.00 6.03 -26.55
C LYS A 147 -6.27 4.56 -26.24
N GLU A 148 -6.80 3.86 -27.21
CA GLU A 148 -6.95 2.41 -27.14
C GLU A 148 -5.58 1.75 -26.98
N ASN A 149 -5.51 0.72 -26.15
CA ASN A 149 -4.29 -0.03 -25.80
C ASN A 149 -3.18 0.80 -25.12
N ALA A 150 -3.47 2.06 -24.71
CA ALA A 150 -2.53 2.83 -23.91
C ALA A 150 -2.33 2.21 -22.53
N SER A 151 -1.08 2.18 -22.09
CA SER A 151 -0.67 1.71 -20.76
C SER A 151 0.16 2.78 -20.06
N ASN A 152 0.39 2.60 -18.74
CA ASN A 152 1.24 3.51 -17.94
C ASN A 152 0.83 4.98 -18.07
N GLU A 153 -0.48 5.23 -18.05
CA GLU A 153 -1.03 6.57 -18.14
C GLU A 153 -0.66 7.41 -16.90
N ASP A 154 -0.06 8.59 -17.14
CA ASP A 154 0.36 9.54 -16.10
C ASP A 154 -0.13 10.95 -16.50
N TRP A 155 -1.23 11.38 -15.88
CA TRP A 155 -1.86 12.66 -16.17
C TRP A 155 -1.32 13.76 -15.25
N GLU A 156 -1.01 14.92 -15.84
CA GLU A 156 -0.50 16.08 -15.11
C GLU A 156 -1.57 17.20 -15.07
N LYS A 157 -1.91 17.64 -13.87
CA LYS A 157 -3.04 18.52 -13.62
C LYS A 157 -2.84 19.96 -14.08
N GLN A 158 -1.63 20.52 -14.02
CA GLN A 158 -1.37 21.92 -14.35
C GLN A 158 -1.41 22.15 -15.87
N SER A 159 -0.67 21.32 -16.59
CA SER A 159 -0.62 21.35 -18.07
C SER A 159 -1.78 20.60 -18.72
N ARG A 160 -2.53 19.76 -17.96
CA ARG A 160 -3.54 18.81 -18.47
C ARG A 160 -2.99 17.89 -19.55
N SER A 161 -1.71 17.60 -19.48
CA SER A 161 -1.03 16.69 -20.41
C SER A 161 -1.08 15.27 -19.89
N LEU A 162 -1.14 14.29 -20.79
CA LEU A 162 -1.16 12.87 -20.49
C LEU A 162 0.05 12.21 -21.12
N ALA A 163 0.93 11.65 -20.30
CA ALA A 163 1.94 10.70 -20.74
C ALA A 163 1.37 9.28 -20.73
N TYR A 164 1.71 8.48 -21.72
CA TYR A 164 1.30 7.07 -21.80
C TYR A 164 2.22 6.27 -22.72
N THR A 165 2.15 4.95 -22.65
CA THR A 165 2.95 4.07 -23.50
C THR A 165 2.09 3.27 -24.47
N LEU A 166 2.61 3.08 -25.70
CA LEU A 166 2.13 2.14 -26.70
C LEU A 166 3.34 1.36 -27.26
N ASP A 167 3.25 0.05 -27.32
CA ASP A 167 4.32 -0.81 -27.87
C ASP A 167 5.72 -0.47 -27.35
N ASN A 168 5.84 -0.23 -26.02
CA ASN A 168 7.07 0.16 -25.34
C ASN A 168 7.61 1.56 -25.68
N ASN A 169 6.91 2.36 -26.47
CA ASN A 169 7.27 3.75 -26.73
C ASN A 169 6.42 4.73 -25.94
N LEU A 170 7.01 5.89 -25.62
CA LEU A 170 6.38 6.95 -24.83
C LEU A 170 5.74 8.01 -25.74
N TYR A 171 4.53 8.40 -25.39
CA TYR A 171 3.75 9.45 -26.04
C TYR A 171 3.25 10.46 -25.01
N VAL A 172 3.03 11.69 -25.46
CA VAL A 172 2.37 12.74 -24.68
C VAL A 172 1.24 13.34 -25.48
N THR A 173 0.04 13.37 -24.91
CA THR A 173 -1.08 14.16 -25.44
C THR A 173 -1.24 15.42 -24.61
N THR A 174 -1.14 16.59 -25.23
CA THR A 174 -1.28 17.91 -24.59
C THR A 174 -2.75 18.28 -24.38
N ALA A 175 -3.01 19.35 -23.61
CA ALA A 175 -4.37 19.77 -23.24
C ALA A 175 -5.30 20.04 -24.44
N ASP A 176 -4.76 20.45 -25.59
CA ASP A 176 -5.47 20.70 -26.85
C ASP A 176 -5.77 19.41 -27.63
N GLY A 177 -5.38 18.25 -27.13
CA GLY A 177 -5.57 16.96 -27.78
C GLY A 177 -4.47 16.56 -28.78
N SER A 178 -3.45 17.41 -29.00
CA SER A 178 -2.31 17.11 -29.87
C SER A 178 -1.44 16.01 -29.25
N THR A 179 -1.17 14.94 -30.01
CA THR A 179 -0.30 13.85 -29.57
C THR A 179 1.11 14.02 -30.12
N ARG A 180 2.11 13.88 -29.25
CA ARG A 180 3.53 13.92 -29.56
C ARG A 180 4.13 12.53 -29.33
N THR A 181 5.01 12.11 -30.23
CA THR A 181 5.81 10.89 -30.08
C THR A 181 7.12 11.26 -29.37
N VAL A 182 7.22 10.93 -28.09
CA VAL A 182 8.41 11.26 -27.28
C VAL A 182 9.59 10.35 -27.62
N THR A 183 9.29 9.04 -27.83
CA THR A 183 10.31 8.06 -28.23
C THR A 183 9.83 7.22 -29.42
N LYS A 184 10.79 6.83 -30.27
CA LYS A 184 10.58 5.90 -31.38
C LYS A 184 11.73 4.92 -31.40
N GLU A 185 11.64 3.94 -30.54
CA GLU A 185 12.70 2.97 -30.29
C GLU A 185 12.38 1.63 -30.95
N GLU A 186 13.41 0.86 -31.23
CA GLU A 186 13.30 -0.51 -31.74
C GLU A 186 12.90 -1.52 -30.66
N LYS A 187 12.52 -2.74 -31.09
CA LYS A 187 12.17 -3.84 -30.18
C LYS A 187 13.33 -4.16 -29.21
N GLY A 188 12.99 -4.31 -27.93
CA GLY A 188 13.94 -4.57 -26.86
C GLY A 188 14.41 -3.30 -26.15
N ILE A 189 13.86 -2.12 -26.52
CA ILE A 189 14.00 -0.89 -25.77
C ILE A 189 12.62 -0.50 -25.27
N VAL A 190 12.53 -0.21 -23.97
CA VAL A 190 11.29 0.10 -23.25
C VAL A 190 11.38 1.49 -22.66
N CYS A 191 10.41 2.34 -22.97
CA CYS A 191 10.38 3.74 -22.53
C CYS A 191 9.12 4.04 -21.71
N GLY A 192 9.25 4.91 -20.69
CA GLY A 192 8.12 5.38 -19.90
C GLY A 192 7.48 4.32 -19.00
N GLN A 193 8.13 3.20 -18.77
CA GLN A 193 7.69 2.12 -17.90
C GLN A 193 8.64 1.99 -16.70
N SER A 194 8.18 1.29 -15.64
CA SER A 194 9.03 0.96 -14.50
C SER A 194 10.23 0.13 -14.93
N VAL A 195 11.34 0.30 -14.24
CA VAL A 195 12.63 -0.37 -14.52
C VAL A 195 13.09 -1.18 -13.32
N HIS A 196 14.22 -1.87 -13.45
CA HIS A 196 14.88 -2.60 -12.37
C HIS A 196 13.95 -3.56 -11.62
N ARG A 197 12.95 -4.14 -12.32
CA ARG A 197 11.97 -5.08 -11.77
C ARG A 197 11.16 -4.51 -10.60
N ASN A 198 10.91 -3.20 -10.60
CA ASN A 198 10.22 -2.46 -9.52
C ASN A 198 10.96 -2.46 -8.17
N GLU A 199 12.25 -2.78 -8.16
CA GLU A 199 13.08 -2.64 -6.96
C GLU A 199 13.26 -1.17 -6.57
N PHE A 200 13.73 -0.94 -5.36
CA PHE A 200 14.07 0.40 -4.83
C PHE A 200 12.90 1.39 -4.81
N GLY A 201 11.67 0.90 -4.62
CA GLY A 201 10.45 1.71 -4.59
C GLY A 201 9.99 2.23 -5.96
N ILE A 202 10.56 1.73 -7.06
CA ILE A 202 10.15 2.11 -8.42
C ILE A 202 8.79 1.49 -8.74
N SER A 203 7.77 2.33 -8.99
CA SER A 203 6.41 1.90 -9.34
C SER A 203 5.93 2.39 -10.70
N LYS A 204 6.62 3.38 -11.30
CA LYS A 204 6.28 3.97 -12.59
C LYS A 204 7.52 4.39 -13.38
N GLY A 205 7.33 4.74 -14.64
CA GLY A 205 8.42 5.12 -15.55
C GLY A 205 8.38 6.56 -16.04
N THR A 206 7.43 7.38 -15.59
CA THR A 206 7.26 8.78 -15.98
C THR A 206 7.11 9.66 -14.76
N PHE A 207 7.66 10.88 -14.80
CA PHE A 207 7.72 11.79 -13.66
C PHE A 207 7.56 13.23 -14.13
N TRP A 208 6.34 13.75 -14.06
CA TRP A 208 6.08 15.15 -14.39
C TRP A 208 6.74 16.10 -13.39
N SER A 209 7.25 17.20 -13.88
CA SER A 209 7.77 18.27 -13.03
C SER A 209 6.63 18.98 -12.28
N PRO A 210 6.87 19.66 -11.15
CA PRO A 210 5.83 20.21 -10.28
C PRO A 210 4.85 21.17 -10.93
N LYS A 211 5.25 21.84 -12.02
CA LYS A 211 4.39 22.76 -12.81
C LYS A 211 3.94 22.14 -14.14
N GLY A 212 4.28 20.88 -14.41
CA GLY A 212 3.93 20.16 -15.62
C GLY A 212 4.63 20.63 -16.89
N SER A 213 5.75 21.37 -16.75
CA SER A 213 6.48 21.90 -17.91
C SER A 213 7.45 20.88 -18.53
N LEU A 214 7.90 19.89 -17.76
CA LEU A 214 8.86 18.87 -18.16
C LEU A 214 8.39 17.49 -17.73
N LEU A 215 8.82 16.46 -18.47
CA LEU A 215 8.55 15.06 -18.17
C LEU A 215 9.87 14.27 -18.10
N ALA A 216 10.28 13.81 -16.93
CA ALA A 216 11.34 12.83 -16.82
C ALA A 216 10.79 11.43 -17.09
N PHE A 217 11.58 10.57 -17.73
CA PHE A 217 11.19 9.21 -18.06
C PHE A 217 12.36 8.26 -18.09
N TYR A 218 12.09 6.99 -17.77
CA TYR A 218 13.05 5.92 -17.97
C TYR A 218 13.06 5.43 -19.41
N ARG A 219 14.28 5.14 -19.90
CA ARG A 219 14.54 4.38 -21.13
C ARG A 219 15.41 3.18 -20.76
N MET A 220 14.90 1.99 -20.93
CA MET A 220 15.56 0.73 -20.61
C MET A 220 15.91 -0.03 -21.89
N ASP A 221 17.18 -0.28 -22.11
CA ASP A 221 17.67 -1.20 -23.15
C ASP A 221 17.86 -2.60 -22.54
N GLU A 222 17.09 -3.56 -23.01
CA GLU A 222 17.13 -4.95 -22.54
C GLU A 222 17.58 -5.92 -23.63
N ARG A 223 18.09 -5.44 -24.77
CA ARG A 223 18.50 -6.28 -25.92
C ARG A 223 19.59 -7.28 -25.58
N MET A 224 20.48 -6.93 -24.64
CA MET A 224 21.55 -7.78 -24.13
C MET A 224 21.10 -8.77 -23.03
N VAL A 225 19.89 -8.64 -22.53
CA VAL A 225 19.37 -9.49 -21.44
C VAL A 225 18.96 -10.85 -22.01
N THR A 226 19.34 -11.92 -21.32
CA THR A 226 18.95 -13.29 -21.68
C THR A 226 17.43 -13.46 -21.66
N GLU A 227 16.90 -14.16 -22.65
CA GLU A 227 15.50 -14.56 -22.67
C GLU A 227 15.27 -15.75 -21.75
N TYR A 228 14.27 -15.62 -20.85
CA TYR A 228 13.82 -16.67 -19.97
C TYR A 228 12.50 -17.24 -20.47
N PRO A 229 12.38 -18.57 -20.64
CA PRO A 229 11.17 -19.19 -21.18
C PRO A 229 10.08 -19.30 -20.10
N LEU A 230 8.94 -18.68 -20.34
CA LEU A 230 7.71 -18.92 -19.58
C LEU A 230 6.83 -19.88 -20.37
N VAL A 231 6.56 -21.06 -19.81
CA VAL A 231 5.70 -22.06 -20.45
C VAL A 231 4.25 -21.80 -20.08
N ASP A 232 3.43 -21.48 -21.08
CA ASP A 232 1.97 -21.43 -20.94
C ASP A 232 1.40 -22.85 -21.10
N ILE A 233 0.87 -23.39 -20.01
CA ILE A 233 0.27 -24.73 -19.97
C ILE A 233 -1.26 -24.69 -20.08
N THR A 234 -1.88 -23.53 -20.26
CA THR A 234 -3.34 -23.41 -20.42
C THR A 234 -3.83 -23.84 -21.80
N ALA A 235 -2.97 -23.76 -22.80
CA ALA A 235 -3.24 -24.30 -24.13
C ALA A 235 -3.09 -25.82 -24.15
N ARG A 236 -3.82 -26.51 -25.09
CA ARG A 236 -3.74 -27.97 -25.24
C ARG A 236 -2.33 -28.47 -25.51
N VAL A 237 -1.55 -27.72 -26.29
CA VAL A 237 -0.12 -27.93 -26.49
C VAL A 237 0.56 -26.71 -25.89
N GLY A 238 1.42 -26.90 -24.88
CA GLY A 238 2.12 -25.84 -24.21
C GLY A 238 2.89 -24.95 -25.21
N THR A 239 2.81 -23.64 -25.01
CA THR A 239 3.55 -22.63 -25.77
C THR A 239 4.59 -21.95 -24.90
N VAL A 240 5.67 -21.45 -25.50
CA VAL A 240 6.74 -20.74 -24.77
C VAL A 240 6.64 -19.26 -25.08
N ASN A 241 6.49 -18.45 -24.01
CA ASN A 241 6.61 -17.01 -24.05
C ASN A 241 7.95 -16.61 -23.44
N ASN A 242 8.87 -16.12 -24.26
CA ASN A 242 10.16 -15.64 -23.77
C ASN A 242 10.02 -14.22 -23.21
N VAL A 243 10.58 -14.01 -22.01
CA VAL A 243 10.69 -12.69 -21.37
C VAL A 243 12.17 -12.37 -21.12
N ARG A 244 12.54 -11.11 -21.25
CA ARG A 244 13.88 -10.65 -20.88
C ARG A 244 13.99 -10.63 -19.35
N TYR A 245 14.86 -11.49 -18.80
CA TYR A 245 15.05 -11.61 -17.35
C TYR A 245 16.53 -11.78 -17.01
N PRO A 246 17.17 -10.78 -16.36
CA PRO A 246 18.57 -10.89 -15.96
C PRO A 246 18.70 -11.84 -14.77
N MET A 247 19.11 -13.08 -15.01
CA MET A 247 19.39 -14.04 -13.95
C MET A 247 20.63 -13.63 -13.16
N ALA A 248 20.78 -14.17 -11.95
CA ALA A 248 21.92 -13.88 -11.08
C ALA A 248 23.26 -14.10 -11.79
N GLY A 249 24.16 -13.12 -11.75
CA GLY A 249 25.46 -13.15 -12.40
C GLY A 249 25.46 -12.92 -13.92
N MET A 250 24.29 -12.82 -14.56
CA MET A 250 24.18 -12.56 -16.01
C MET A 250 24.09 -11.05 -16.31
N THR A 251 24.24 -10.70 -17.59
CA THR A 251 24.13 -9.33 -18.08
C THR A 251 22.74 -8.77 -17.81
N SER A 252 22.68 -7.60 -17.16
CA SER A 252 21.45 -6.90 -16.88
C SER A 252 21.13 -5.87 -17.97
N HIS A 253 19.89 -5.38 -17.96
CA HIS A 253 19.46 -4.24 -18.77
C HIS A 253 20.22 -2.96 -18.41
N GLN A 254 20.25 -2.02 -19.33
CA GLN A 254 20.88 -0.71 -19.17
C GLN A 254 19.81 0.37 -19.19
N VAL A 255 19.79 1.21 -18.15
CA VAL A 255 18.80 2.28 -18.01
C VAL A 255 19.44 3.64 -18.21
N THR A 256 18.74 4.52 -18.90
CA THR A 256 19.03 5.95 -19.00
C THR A 256 17.79 6.74 -18.61
N VAL A 257 17.96 8.00 -18.19
CA VAL A 257 16.87 8.89 -17.82
C VAL A 257 16.80 10.03 -18.83
N GLY A 258 15.64 10.16 -19.50
CA GLY A 258 15.35 11.26 -20.41
C GLY A 258 14.52 12.34 -19.72
N ILE A 259 14.61 13.58 -20.25
CA ILE A 259 13.74 14.70 -19.91
C ILE A 259 13.15 15.23 -21.20
N TYR A 260 11.84 15.18 -21.34
CA TYR A 260 11.08 15.69 -22.47
C TYR A 260 10.43 17.03 -22.13
N ASN A 261 10.50 17.96 -23.07
CA ASN A 261 9.84 19.25 -22.98
C ASN A 261 8.68 19.30 -24.02
N PRO A 262 7.41 19.24 -23.58
CA PRO A 262 6.25 19.25 -24.48
C PRO A 262 6.09 20.53 -25.32
N GLN A 263 6.64 21.67 -24.87
CA GLN A 263 6.52 22.94 -25.60
C GLN A 263 7.47 23.00 -26.79
N THR A 264 8.68 22.44 -26.65
CA THR A 264 9.71 22.44 -27.71
C THR A 264 9.73 21.15 -28.51
N ASP A 265 8.99 20.12 -28.07
CA ASP A 265 8.96 18.76 -28.64
C ASP A 265 10.39 18.15 -28.72
N LYS A 266 11.19 18.35 -27.66
CA LYS A 266 12.56 17.87 -27.60
C LYS A 266 12.82 17.08 -26.33
N SER A 267 13.62 16.02 -26.46
CA SER A 267 14.16 15.25 -25.34
C SER A 267 15.66 15.46 -25.21
N ILE A 268 16.13 15.47 -23.98
CA ILE A 268 17.54 15.34 -23.61
C ILE A 268 17.70 14.13 -22.71
N TYR A 269 18.92 13.60 -22.59
CA TYR A 269 19.24 12.53 -21.65
C TYR A 269 20.24 13.02 -20.61
N LEU A 270 20.11 12.52 -19.37
CA LEU A 270 21.07 12.81 -18.31
C LEU A 270 22.44 12.22 -18.67
N GLN A 271 23.48 12.98 -18.40
CA GLN A 271 24.86 12.59 -18.67
C GLN A 271 25.41 11.74 -17.51
N THR A 272 24.82 10.57 -17.30
CA THR A 272 25.17 9.65 -16.21
C THR A 272 26.44 8.82 -16.48
N GLY A 273 26.96 8.86 -17.70
CA GLY A 273 28.05 7.98 -18.14
C GLY A 273 27.59 6.58 -18.48
N ASP A 274 28.46 5.58 -18.32
CA ASP A 274 28.18 4.19 -18.64
C ASP A 274 27.05 3.63 -17.72
N PRO A 275 25.90 3.19 -18.26
CA PRO A 275 24.80 2.64 -17.48
C PRO A 275 24.99 1.17 -17.06
N THR A 276 26.09 0.54 -17.45
CA THR A 276 26.37 -0.88 -17.17
C THR A 276 26.50 -1.13 -15.67
N ASN A 277 25.80 -2.14 -15.15
CA ASN A 277 25.86 -2.55 -13.74
C ASN A 277 25.52 -1.43 -12.75
N ARG A 278 24.57 -0.59 -13.10
CA ARG A 278 24.07 0.52 -12.27
C ARG A 278 22.55 0.56 -12.31
N TYR A 279 21.99 1.08 -11.23
CA TYR A 279 20.57 1.37 -11.09
C TYR A 279 20.37 2.87 -10.92
N PHE A 280 19.32 3.41 -11.55
CA PHE A 280 18.89 4.80 -11.43
C PHE A 280 17.50 4.81 -10.84
N THR A 281 17.36 5.29 -9.62
CA THR A 281 16.13 5.18 -8.85
C THR A 281 15.78 6.47 -8.13
N ASN A 282 14.57 6.53 -7.57
CA ASN A 282 14.11 7.61 -6.68
C ASN A 282 14.19 9.00 -7.31
N ILE A 283 13.66 9.12 -8.54
CA ILE A 283 13.61 10.39 -9.28
C ILE A 283 12.76 11.40 -8.52
N SER A 284 13.32 12.61 -8.34
CA SER A 284 12.64 13.75 -7.72
C SER A 284 13.00 15.05 -8.42
N TRP A 285 12.03 15.92 -8.62
CA TRP A 285 12.22 17.25 -9.19
C TRP A 285 12.52 18.28 -8.10
N SER A 286 13.39 19.26 -8.41
CA SER A 286 13.43 20.48 -7.61
C SER A 286 12.12 21.27 -7.76
N PRO A 287 11.66 22.00 -6.73
CA PRO A 287 10.43 22.80 -6.80
C PRO A 287 10.45 23.89 -7.89
N ASP A 288 11.63 24.34 -8.30
CA ASP A 288 11.83 25.32 -9.37
C ASP A 288 11.97 24.71 -10.77
N GLU A 289 11.94 23.36 -10.88
CA GLU A 289 12.07 22.57 -12.12
C GLU A 289 13.42 22.69 -12.83
N LYS A 290 14.43 23.25 -12.17
CA LYS A 290 15.76 23.45 -12.79
C LYS A 290 16.67 22.24 -12.63
N SER A 291 16.36 21.38 -11.67
CA SER A 291 17.17 20.20 -11.37
C SER A 291 16.31 18.94 -11.23
N LEU A 292 16.88 17.83 -11.68
CA LEU A 292 16.38 16.49 -11.42
C LEU A 292 17.35 15.78 -10.48
N TYR A 293 16.81 15.21 -9.42
CA TYR A 293 17.54 14.39 -8.45
C TYR A 293 17.23 12.93 -8.68
N LEU A 294 18.25 12.09 -8.54
CA LEU A 294 18.07 10.65 -8.53
C LEU A 294 19.16 9.98 -7.69
N ILE A 295 18.90 8.76 -7.27
CA ILE A 295 19.90 7.93 -6.61
C ILE A 295 20.50 6.97 -7.64
N GLU A 296 21.84 7.03 -7.76
CA GLU A 296 22.62 6.05 -8.48
C GLU A 296 23.07 4.97 -7.51
N LEU A 297 22.75 3.72 -7.79
CA LEU A 297 23.12 2.57 -6.98
C LEU A 297 23.95 1.60 -7.84
N ASN A 298 25.05 1.08 -7.30
CA ASN A 298 25.83 0.06 -7.98
C ASN A 298 25.10 -1.29 -7.97
N ARG A 299 25.49 -2.19 -8.87
CA ARG A 299 24.83 -3.52 -8.99
C ARG A 299 24.99 -4.39 -7.74
N ASP A 300 26.07 -4.23 -6.98
CA ASP A 300 26.25 -4.90 -5.68
C ASP A 300 25.32 -4.33 -4.59
N GLN A 301 24.58 -3.25 -4.88
CA GLN A 301 23.59 -2.61 -4.01
C GLN A 301 24.13 -2.16 -2.66
N ASN A 302 25.39 -1.79 -2.60
CA ASN A 302 26.07 -1.41 -1.37
C ASN A 302 26.69 -0.01 -1.40
N HIS A 303 26.50 0.72 -2.50
CA HIS A 303 26.97 2.09 -2.67
C HIS A 303 25.94 2.92 -3.45
N ALA A 304 25.25 3.78 -2.75
CA ALA A 304 24.28 4.74 -3.28
C ALA A 304 24.87 6.16 -3.32
N LYS A 305 24.50 6.93 -4.35
CA LYS A 305 24.87 8.35 -4.51
C LYS A 305 23.62 9.15 -4.83
N LEU A 306 23.31 10.17 -4.05
CA LEU A 306 22.32 11.16 -4.44
C LEU A 306 22.95 12.19 -5.37
N CYS A 307 22.48 12.23 -6.61
CA CYS A 307 22.99 13.09 -7.67
C CYS A 307 21.97 14.14 -8.09
N GLU A 308 22.44 15.37 -8.37
CA GLU A 308 21.66 16.47 -8.93
C GLU A 308 22.09 16.72 -10.37
N TYR A 309 21.13 16.73 -11.30
CA TYR A 309 21.35 16.98 -12.72
C TYR A 309 20.61 18.23 -13.18
N ASN A 310 21.21 18.98 -14.09
CA ASN A 310 20.60 20.14 -14.73
C ASN A 310 19.47 19.68 -15.66
N ALA A 311 18.26 20.16 -15.46
CA ALA A 311 17.09 19.74 -16.20
C ALA A 311 17.06 20.22 -17.68
N GLN A 312 17.87 21.20 -18.06
CA GLN A 312 17.93 21.71 -19.43
C GLN A 312 19.05 21.08 -20.27
N THR A 313 20.17 20.71 -19.63
CA THR A 313 21.35 20.20 -20.33
C THR A 313 21.60 18.72 -20.08
N GLY A 314 20.99 18.14 -19.05
CA GLY A 314 21.27 16.78 -18.59
C GLY A 314 22.62 16.63 -17.88
N ALA A 315 23.40 17.71 -17.73
CA ALA A 315 24.72 17.66 -17.10
C ALA A 315 24.62 17.41 -15.58
N LEU A 316 25.54 16.60 -15.05
CA LEU A 316 25.69 16.43 -13.61
C LEU A 316 26.14 17.77 -12.99
N ILE A 317 25.37 18.28 -12.03
CA ILE A 317 25.73 19.47 -11.24
C ILE A 317 26.63 19.06 -10.09
N GLN A 318 26.17 18.08 -9.29
CA GLN A 318 26.93 17.59 -8.13
C GLN A 318 26.43 16.21 -7.65
N THR A 319 27.30 15.49 -6.95
CA THR A 319 26.91 14.42 -6.03
C THR A 319 26.76 15.03 -4.64
N LEU A 320 25.55 15.01 -4.08
CA LEU A 320 25.26 15.65 -2.80
C LEU A 320 25.91 14.90 -1.64
N PHE A 321 25.73 13.59 -1.63
CA PHE A 321 26.35 12.69 -0.64
C PHE A 321 26.32 11.25 -1.16
N GLU A 322 27.09 10.41 -0.49
CA GLU A 322 27.14 8.97 -0.75
C GLU A 322 26.77 8.21 0.51
N GLU A 323 26.18 7.03 0.32
CA GLU A 323 25.86 6.08 1.37
C GLU A 323 26.45 4.72 1.02
N ARG A 324 27.15 4.10 1.96
CA ARG A 324 27.83 2.81 1.77
C ARG A 324 27.52 1.90 2.94
N HIS A 325 27.35 0.61 2.63
CA HIS A 325 27.20 -0.42 3.63
C HIS A 325 27.92 -1.69 3.17
N PRO A 326 28.51 -2.51 4.07
CA PRO A 326 29.20 -3.75 3.66
C PRO A 326 28.26 -4.78 2.99
N LYS A 327 26.94 -4.71 3.26
CA LYS A 327 25.92 -5.57 2.69
C LYS A 327 25.02 -4.75 1.75
N TYR A 328 23.94 -4.15 2.26
CA TYR A 328 22.95 -3.43 1.45
C TYR A 328 22.84 -1.96 1.81
N VAL A 329 22.63 -1.13 0.79
CA VAL A 329 22.00 0.18 0.86
C VAL A 329 20.75 0.10 -0.01
N GLU A 330 19.58 0.29 0.57
CA GLU A 330 18.30 0.16 -0.12
C GLU A 330 17.53 1.49 -0.13
N PRO A 331 17.72 2.34 -1.13
CA PRO A 331 16.98 3.58 -1.26
C PRO A 331 15.56 3.29 -1.77
N GLN A 332 14.58 3.28 -0.88
CA GLN A 332 13.18 2.94 -1.20
C GLN A 332 12.32 4.17 -1.53
N HIS A 333 12.78 5.38 -1.19
CA HIS A 333 11.97 6.59 -1.30
C HIS A 333 12.75 7.74 -1.96
N PRO A 334 12.11 8.53 -2.84
CA PRO A 334 12.72 9.76 -3.37
C PRO A 334 12.87 10.79 -2.25
N ILE A 335 13.79 11.76 -2.46
CA ILE A 335 13.85 12.93 -1.59
C ILE A 335 12.58 13.76 -1.71
N VAL A 336 12.14 14.36 -0.60
CA VAL A 336 10.93 15.18 -0.55
C VAL A 336 11.29 16.57 -0.05
N PHE A 337 11.16 17.58 -0.92
CA PHE A 337 11.42 18.97 -0.54
C PHE A 337 10.40 19.48 0.47
N LEU A 338 10.86 20.29 1.43
CA LEU A 338 9.96 20.93 2.38
C LEU A 338 9.12 22.00 1.67
N PRO A 339 7.79 21.99 1.77
CA PRO A 339 6.95 22.95 1.04
C PRO A 339 7.13 24.39 1.51
N TRP A 340 7.69 24.62 2.72
CA TRP A 340 8.00 25.95 3.26
C TRP A 340 9.46 26.37 3.08
N ASN A 341 10.34 25.49 2.55
CA ASN A 341 11.74 25.80 2.30
C ASN A 341 12.30 24.92 1.18
N SER A 342 12.30 25.43 -0.04
CA SER A 342 12.79 24.74 -1.23
C SER A 342 14.29 24.44 -1.23
N ASN A 343 15.05 24.94 -0.25
CA ASN A 343 16.46 24.63 -0.07
C ASN A 343 16.72 23.44 0.88
N GLU A 344 15.66 22.85 1.43
CA GLU A 344 15.75 21.73 2.35
C GLU A 344 14.85 20.59 1.89
N PHE A 345 15.31 19.36 2.11
CA PHE A 345 14.56 18.17 1.80
C PHE A 345 14.71 17.09 2.86
N ILE A 346 13.72 16.20 2.95
CA ILE A 346 13.79 14.99 3.74
C ILE A 346 14.34 13.86 2.87
N TYR A 347 15.31 13.14 3.41
CA TYR A 347 15.83 11.89 2.90
C TYR A 347 15.53 10.78 3.90
N GLN A 348 15.04 9.64 3.41
CA GLN A 348 14.72 8.46 4.22
C GLN A 348 15.82 7.41 4.02
N SER A 349 16.41 6.93 5.12
CA SER A 349 17.56 6.02 5.08
C SER A 349 17.64 5.11 6.29
N GLN A 350 18.22 3.93 6.08
CA GLN A 350 18.52 2.92 7.13
C GLN A 350 19.95 3.04 7.68
N LYS A 351 20.68 4.12 7.41
CA LYS A 351 22.12 4.25 7.72
C LYS A 351 22.52 4.14 9.20
N ASP A 352 21.57 4.28 10.12
CA ASP A 352 21.77 4.06 11.56
C ASP A 352 21.25 2.68 12.04
N GLY A 353 20.90 1.79 11.11
CA GLY A 353 20.36 0.46 11.36
C GLY A 353 18.83 0.34 11.27
N PHE A 354 18.11 1.45 11.22
CA PHE A 354 16.65 1.51 11.06
C PHE A 354 16.27 2.62 10.08
N ASN A 355 15.13 2.45 9.41
CA ASN A 355 14.67 3.42 8.44
C ASN A 355 14.13 4.68 9.14
N HIS A 356 14.84 5.81 8.96
CA HIS A 356 14.53 7.09 9.61
C HIS A 356 14.55 8.28 8.66
N LEU A 357 13.97 9.40 9.11
CA LEU A 357 13.92 10.66 8.39
C LEU A 357 15.11 11.54 8.74
N TYR A 358 15.79 12.05 7.71
CA TYR A 358 16.93 12.96 7.82
C TYR A 358 16.64 14.24 7.03
N LEU A 359 16.93 15.39 7.63
CA LEU A 359 16.83 16.70 6.99
C LEU A 359 18.17 17.09 6.39
N TYR A 360 18.18 17.38 5.09
CA TYR A 360 19.34 17.86 4.34
C TYR A 360 19.07 19.19 3.67
N ASN A 361 20.13 19.94 3.36
CA ASN A 361 20.04 21.06 2.45
C ASN A 361 20.46 20.68 1.02
N ARG A 362 20.20 21.56 0.04
CA ARG A 362 20.56 21.34 -1.38
C ARG A 362 22.08 21.23 -1.64
N GLN A 363 22.94 21.58 -0.69
CA GLN A 363 24.38 21.39 -0.76
C GLN A 363 24.82 20.01 -0.25
N GLY A 364 23.87 19.12 0.09
CA GLY A 364 24.15 17.78 0.57
C GLY A 364 24.57 17.69 2.04
N LYS A 365 24.47 18.81 2.80
CA LYS A 365 24.79 18.81 4.24
C LYS A 365 23.58 18.29 5.01
N GLN A 366 23.77 17.25 5.82
CA GLN A 366 22.78 16.82 6.81
C GLN A 366 22.65 17.89 7.90
N LEU A 367 21.45 18.41 8.06
CA LEU A 367 21.13 19.43 9.06
C LEU A 367 20.68 18.79 10.36
N LYS A 368 19.87 17.71 10.28
CA LYS A 368 19.27 17.05 11.45
C LYS A 368 18.86 15.62 11.11
N GLN A 369 18.96 14.71 12.08
CA GLN A 369 18.18 13.48 12.10
C GLN A 369 16.84 13.77 12.78
N LEU A 370 15.74 13.58 12.06
CA LEU A 370 14.39 13.95 12.54
C LEU A 370 13.77 12.86 13.40
N THR A 371 14.06 11.59 13.09
CA THR A 371 13.57 10.42 13.83
C THR A 371 14.72 9.48 14.16
N SER A 372 14.63 8.77 15.28
CA SER A 372 15.64 7.80 15.71
C SER A 372 15.04 6.77 16.67
N GLY A 373 15.64 5.59 16.77
CA GLY A 373 15.22 4.51 17.67
C GLY A 373 15.27 3.14 16.99
N LYS A 374 14.94 2.08 17.73
CA LYS A 374 14.89 0.69 17.20
C LYS A 374 13.52 0.39 16.58
N TRP A 375 13.13 1.18 15.61
CA TRP A 375 11.87 1.11 14.88
C TRP A 375 12.02 1.81 13.52
N LEU A 376 11.08 1.61 12.62
CA LEU A 376 11.15 2.13 11.25
C LEU A 376 10.06 3.17 10.99
N VAL A 377 10.40 4.22 10.24
CA VAL A 377 9.45 5.00 9.48
C VAL A 377 9.06 4.18 8.26
N LYS A 378 7.75 4.01 8.01
CA LYS A 378 7.24 3.28 6.85
C LYS A 378 6.94 4.23 5.69
N GLU A 379 6.13 5.25 5.92
CA GLU A 379 5.68 6.18 4.89
C GLU A 379 5.74 7.62 5.39
N LEU A 380 6.20 8.53 4.52
CA LEU A 380 6.04 9.97 4.69
C LEU A 380 4.70 10.40 4.09
N ILE A 381 3.70 10.68 4.95
CA ILE A 381 2.32 10.97 4.54
C ILE A 381 2.18 12.38 3.95
N GLY A 382 2.86 13.39 4.51
CA GLY A 382 2.75 14.78 4.07
C GLY A 382 3.12 15.80 5.13
N PHE A 383 2.63 17.03 4.95
CA PHE A 383 3.06 18.20 5.70
C PHE A 383 1.90 19.08 6.17
N ASP A 384 2.09 19.74 7.32
CA ASP A 384 1.39 20.97 7.67
C ASP A 384 2.37 22.13 7.44
N GLU A 385 2.19 22.84 6.34
CA GLU A 385 3.09 23.92 5.92
C GLU A 385 3.10 25.09 6.91
N LYS A 386 1.94 25.40 7.51
CA LYS A 386 1.78 26.52 8.43
C LYS A 386 2.52 26.28 9.75
N ASN A 387 2.38 25.07 10.30
CA ASN A 387 2.96 24.73 11.60
C ASN A 387 4.31 24.02 11.47
N LYS A 388 4.75 23.74 10.23
CA LYS A 388 6.01 23.03 9.91
C LYS A 388 6.08 21.65 10.55
N TYR A 389 4.97 20.90 10.41
CA TYR A 389 4.88 19.53 10.84
C TYR A 389 5.04 18.57 9.67
N VAL A 390 5.66 17.43 9.98
CA VAL A 390 5.78 16.28 9.09
C VAL A 390 4.91 15.16 9.64
N PHE A 391 4.17 14.47 8.77
CA PHE A 391 3.35 13.32 9.11
C PHE A 391 3.94 12.06 8.49
N PHE A 392 3.98 11.00 9.25
CA PHE A 392 4.52 9.72 8.80
C PHE A 392 3.87 8.55 9.54
N THR A 393 3.97 7.35 8.98
CA THR A 393 3.66 6.10 9.68
C THR A 393 4.94 5.43 10.16
N SER A 394 4.84 4.70 11.27
CA SER A 394 6.00 3.98 11.83
C SER A 394 5.62 2.78 12.67
N THR A 395 6.63 1.91 12.91
CA THR A 395 6.55 0.75 13.80
C THR A 395 7.00 1.07 15.23
N GLU A 396 6.97 2.35 15.67
CA GLU A 396 7.52 2.79 16.97
C GLU A 396 6.93 2.06 18.17
N LEU A 397 5.65 1.70 18.15
CA LEU A 397 4.99 0.97 19.25
C LEU A 397 5.27 -0.54 19.22
N SER A 398 5.36 -1.12 18.04
CA SER A 398 5.60 -2.55 17.84
C SER A 398 5.94 -2.84 16.38
N PRO A 399 6.85 -3.78 16.09
CA PRO A 399 7.09 -4.23 14.71
C PRO A 399 5.85 -4.89 14.06
N LEU A 400 4.84 -5.28 14.84
CA LEU A 400 3.56 -5.81 14.33
C LEU A 400 2.50 -4.74 14.05
N GLN A 401 2.82 -3.47 14.32
CA GLN A 401 1.88 -2.34 14.18
C GLN A 401 2.45 -1.28 13.25
N GLU A 402 1.55 -0.50 12.68
CA GLU A 402 1.90 0.71 11.94
C GLU A 402 1.01 1.85 12.42
N ASN A 403 1.61 2.87 13.03
CA ASN A 403 0.89 3.96 13.66
C ASN A 403 1.26 5.31 13.05
N ILE A 404 0.34 6.26 13.13
CA ILE A 404 0.46 7.59 12.53
C ILE A 404 1.07 8.57 13.53
N TYR A 405 2.07 9.33 13.09
CA TYR A 405 2.74 10.33 13.90
C TYR A 405 2.79 11.68 13.21
N ARG A 406 2.72 12.73 14.03
CA ARG A 406 3.05 14.09 13.69
C ARG A 406 4.38 14.47 14.35
N LEU A 407 5.32 15.01 13.57
CA LEU A 407 6.63 15.47 14.02
C LEU A 407 6.76 16.97 13.81
N ASP A 408 7.13 17.71 14.85
CA ASP A 408 7.58 19.09 14.75
C ASP A 408 9.06 19.12 14.31
N VAL A 409 9.33 19.65 13.12
CA VAL A 409 10.66 19.65 12.50
C VAL A 409 11.66 20.43 13.35
N LYS A 410 11.23 21.53 13.99
CA LYS A 410 12.07 22.39 14.81
C LYS A 410 12.47 21.73 16.13
N SER A 411 11.49 21.32 16.91
CA SER A 411 11.72 20.73 18.24
C SER A 411 12.08 19.24 18.20
N GLY A 412 11.68 18.50 17.16
CA GLY A 412 11.80 17.06 17.10
C GLY A 412 10.73 16.30 17.92
N LYS A 413 9.75 17.03 18.49
CA LYS A 413 8.69 16.40 19.27
C LYS A 413 7.74 15.62 18.36
N ARG A 414 7.52 14.34 18.69
CA ARG A 414 6.54 13.46 18.03
C ARG A 414 5.28 13.31 18.86
N ILE A 415 4.15 13.18 18.19
CA ILE A 415 2.83 12.94 18.81
C ILE A 415 2.12 11.89 17.97
N LEU A 416 1.63 10.84 18.63
CA LEU A 416 0.76 9.83 18.04
C LEU A 416 -0.59 10.45 17.66
N ILE A 417 -1.10 10.13 16.49
CA ILE A 417 -2.41 10.56 16.00
C ILE A 417 -3.31 9.33 15.84
N GLY A 418 -4.56 9.46 16.32
CA GLY A 418 -5.56 8.38 16.23
C GLY A 418 -5.39 7.30 17.30
N ASN A 419 -5.75 6.09 16.95
CA ASN A 419 -5.65 4.92 17.82
C ASN A 419 -4.20 4.40 17.89
N LYS A 420 -3.82 3.86 19.04
CA LYS A 420 -2.49 3.25 19.24
C LYS A 420 -2.41 1.77 18.84
N GLU A 421 -3.55 1.13 18.54
CA GLU A 421 -3.61 -0.29 18.22
C GLU A 421 -3.84 -0.52 16.74
N GLY A 422 -3.15 -1.51 16.17
CA GLY A 422 -3.42 -2.01 14.84
C GLY A 422 -2.47 -1.50 13.76
N VAL A 423 -2.91 -1.64 12.52
CA VAL A 423 -2.21 -1.22 11.31
C VAL A 423 -3.04 -0.13 10.63
N HIS A 424 -2.45 1.02 10.44
CA HIS A 424 -3.07 2.24 9.96
C HIS A 424 -2.57 2.63 8.56
N ALA A 425 -3.47 3.15 7.73
CA ALA A 425 -3.15 3.84 6.49
C ALA A 425 -3.84 5.21 6.50
N ALA A 426 -3.08 6.26 6.20
CA ALA A 426 -3.51 7.62 6.40
C ALA A 426 -3.51 8.46 5.12
N ILE A 427 -4.51 9.33 4.97
CA ILE A 427 -4.55 10.34 3.92
C ILE A 427 -4.70 11.70 4.58
N LEU A 428 -3.67 12.54 4.49
CA LEU A 428 -3.65 13.87 5.06
C LEU A 428 -4.44 14.85 4.20
N SER A 429 -5.25 15.73 4.81
CA SER A 429 -5.85 16.85 4.10
C SER A 429 -4.77 17.84 3.64
N ARG A 430 -5.02 18.55 2.57
CA ARG A 430 -4.07 19.53 2.02
C ARG A 430 -3.65 20.61 3.04
N SER A 431 -4.56 21.02 3.89
CA SER A 431 -4.26 22.01 4.95
C SER A 431 -3.40 21.46 6.09
N GLY A 432 -3.20 20.14 6.15
CA GLY A 432 -2.54 19.49 7.28
C GLY A 432 -3.32 19.49 8.58
N LYS A 433 -4.64 19.82 8.56
CA LYS A 433 -5.47 19.92 9.78
C LYS A 433 -6.23 18.65 10.08
N TYR A 434 -6.55 17.88 9.07
CA TYR A 434 -7.40 16.69 9.16
C TYR A 434 -6.73 15.50 8.48
N LEU A 435 -7.11 14.33 8.95
CA LEU A 435 -6.58 13.07 8.46
C LEU A 435 -7.72 12.06 8.31
N ILE A 436 -7.75 11.34 7.19
CA ILE A 436 -8.53 10.12 7.04
C ILE A 436 -7.64 8.99 7.53
N ASP A 437 -8.05 8.30 8.59
CA ASP A 437 -7.38 7.13 9.13
C ASP A 437 -8.22 5.89 8.80
N ARG A 438 -7.62 4.97 8.06
CA ARG A 438 -8.16 3.63 7.82
C ARG A 438 -7.31 2.64 8.58
N TYR A 439 -7.89 1.96 9.57
CA TYR A 439 -7.14 0.97 10.32
C TYR A 439 -7.91 -0.33 10.52
N SER A 440 -7.19 -1.38 10.83
CA SER A 440 -7.69 -2.62 11.40
C SER A 440 -6.83 -3.03 12.60
N SER A 441 -7.43 -3.76 13.53
CA SER A 441 -6.72 -4.37 14.65
C SER A 441 -7.16 -5.82 14.81
N THR A 442 -6.58 -6.53 15.74
CA THR A 442 -6.96 -7.93 16.01
C THR A 442 -8.45 -8.09 16.35
N SER A 443 -9.08 -7.04 16.91
CA SER A 443 -10.50 -7.00 17.29
C SER A 443 -11.39 -6.18 16.35
N VAL A 444 -10.81 -5.33 15.49
CA VAL A 444 -11.55 -4.45 14.57
C VAL A 444 -11.26 -4.85 13.12
N PRO A 445 -12.23 -5.41 12.38
CA PRO A 445 -12.03 -5.81 10.99
C PRO A 445 -11.58 -4.66 10.10
N ARG A 446 -12.24 -3.51 10.22
CA ARG A 446 -11.90 -2.24 9.55
C ARG A 446 -12.61 -1.08 10.23
N SER A 447 -11.90 0.03 10.40
CA SER A 447 -12.50 1.30 10.76
C SER A 447 -11.96 2.42 9.88
N ILE A 448 -12.81 3.39 9.53
CA ILE A 448 -12.44 4.59 8.76
C ILE A 448 -12.90 5.79 9.56
N ASN A 449 -11.96 6.66 9.91
CA ASN A 449 -12.20 7.81 10.78
C ASN A 449 -11.68 9.10 10.16
N LEU A 450 -12.38 10.20 10.42
CA LEU A 450 -11.88 11.55 10.19
C LEU A 450 -11.30 12.07 11.49
N ILE A 451 -10.03 12.46 11.51
CA ILE A 451 -9.34 12.93 12.71
C ILE A 451 -9.02 14.42 12.57
N ASP A 452 -9.41 15.23 13.54
CA ASP A 452 -8.88 16.58 13.75
C ASP A 452 -7.52 16.46 14.45
N ILE A 453 -6.45 16.81 13.74
CA ILE A 453 -5.07 16.60 14.18
C ILE A 453 -4.72 17.44 15.42
N LYS A 454 -5.34 18.61 15.58
CA LYS A 454 -5.07 19.49 16.72
C LYS A 454 -5.65 18.95 18.02
N THR A 455 -6.87 18.42 17.95
CA THR A 455 -7.62 17.95 19.11
C THR A 455 -7.54 16.45 19.33
N ASN A 456 -7.09 15.71 18.33
CA ASN A 456 -7.13 14.24 18.24
C ASN A 456 -8.56 13.65 18.37
N LYS A 457 -9.59 14.48 18.12
CA LYS A 457 -10.98 14.01 18.06
C LYS A 457 -11.26 13.39 16.72
N SER A 458 -12.04 12.31 16.71
CA SER A 458 -12.42 11.59 15.50
C SER A 458 -13.92 11.57 15.28
N ILE A 459 -14.33 11.56 14.00
CA ILE A 459 -15.66 11.24 13.53
C ILE A 459 -15.53 9.89 12.83
N ASN A 460 -16.27 8.89 13.29
CA ASN A 460 -16.29 7.58 12.65
C ASN A 460 -17.17 7.61 11.40
N LEU A 461 -16.60 7.20 10.26
CA LEU A 461 -17.31 7.05 8.99
C LEU A 461 -17.79 5.61 8.77
N LEU A 462 -16.99 4.65 9.25
CA LEU A 462 -17.28 3.22 9.14
C LEU A 462 -16.59 2.48 10.28
N THR A 463 -17.33 1.59 10.94
CA THR A 463 -16.76 0.46 11.67
C THR A 463 -17.42 -0.79 11.13
N ALA A 464 -16.68 -1.56 10.35
CA ALA A 464 -17.18 -2.77 9.72
C ALA A 464 -17.52 -3.83 10.77
N ALA A 465 -18.68 -4.45 10.64
CA ALA A 465 -19.02 -5.61 11.41
C ALA A 465 -18.09 -6.80 11.08
N ASN A 466 -17.99 -7.75 12.00
CA ASN A 466 -17.28 -9.00 11.73
C ASN A 466 -18.01 -9.79 10.62
N PRO A 467 -17.40 -10.01 9.44
CA PRO A 467 -18.05 -10.70 8.33
C PRO A 467 -18.32 -12.19 8.62
N PHE A 468 -17.72 -12.74 9.69
CA PHE A 468 -17.89 -14.12 10.15
C PHE A 468 -18.73 -14.22 11.42
N GLU A 469 -19.54 -13.19 11.73
CA GLU A 469 -20.50 -13.29 12.82
C GLU A 469 -21.46 -14.44 12.58
N GLY A 470 -21.70 -15.27 13.60
CA GLY A 470 -22.50 -16.48 13.49
C GLY A 470 -21.76 -17.70 12.92
N PHE A 471 -20.48 -17.59 12.59
CA PHE A 471 -19.64 -18.73 12.20
C PHE A 471 -18.77 -19.21 13.37
N VAL A 472 -18.44 -20.50 13.33
CA VAL A 472 -17.46 -21.08 14.24
C VAL A 472 -16.06 -20.87 13.66
N MET A 473 -15.32 -19.93 14.24
CA MET A 473 -13.98 -19.56 13.79
C MET A 473 -12.89 -20.29 14.60
N PRO A 474 -11.72 -20.58 13.98
CA PRO A 474 -10.56 -21.10 14.69
C PRO A 474 -9.97 -20.05 15.62
N THR A 475 -9.16 -20.50 16.59
CA THR A 475 -8.39 -19.61 17.46
C THR A 475 -7.09 -19.23 16.81
N ILE A 476 -6.74 -17.95 16.86
CA ILE A 476 -5.47 -17.41 16.34
C ILE A 476 -4.62 -16.94 17.52
N GLU A 477 -3.42 -17.47 17.63
CA GLU A 477 -2.44 -17.10 18.66
C GLU A 477 -1.20 -16.50 17.98
N VAL A 478 -0.66 -15.44 18.55
CA VAL A 478 0.62 -14.83 18.16
C VAL A 478 1.50 -14.75 19.38
N ASP A 479 2.72 -15.26 19.26
CA ASP A 479 3.73 -15.21 20.31
C ASP A 479 5.12 -15.26 19.66
N THR A 480 6.18 -15.45 20.45
CA THR A 480 7.56 -15.48 19.99
C THR A 480 8.27 -16.78 20.35
N ILE A 481 9.24 -17.16 19.51
CA ILE A 481 10.25 -18.17 19.80
C ILE A 481 11.64 -17.59 19.54
N LYS A 482 12.68 -18.19 20.11
CA LYS A 482 14.06 -17.83 19.75
C LYS A 482 14.42 -18.34 18.37
N ALA A 483 15.10 -17.49 17.59
CA ALA A 483 15.71 -17.87 16.33
C ALA A 483 16.81 -18.93 16.49
N ALA A 484 17.36 -19.40 15.40
CA ALA A 484 18.47 -20.36 15.44
C ALA A 484 19.77 -19.81 16.07
N ASP A 485 19.89 -18.48 16.22
CA ASP A 485 20.98 -17.81 16.94
C ASP A 485 20.80 -17.80 18.48
N GLU A 486 19.69 -18.32 19.00
CA GLU A 486 19.29 -18.37 20.42
C GLU A 486 19.14 -16.98 21.09
N GLN A 487 19.18 -15.88 20.32
CA GLN A 487 19.13 -14.51 20.82
C GLN A 487 17.92 -13.75 20.31
N THR A 488 17.69 -13.80 18.99
CA THR A 488 16.65 -13.04 18.32
C THR A 488 15.27 -13.64 18.56
N ASP A 489 14.29 -12.82 18.94
CA ASP A 489 12.90 -13.24 19.02
C ASP A 489 12.24 -13.21 17.64
N LEU A 490 11.58 -14.29 17.27
CA LEU A 490 10.80 -14.42 16.03
C LEU A 490 9.33 -14.53 16.36
N TYR A 491 8.50 -13.70 15.74
CA TYR A 491 7.05 -13.82 15.87
C TYR A 491 6.54 -15.02 15.09
N TYR A 492 5.62 -15.77 15.71
CA TYR A 492 4.85 -16.80 15.02
C TYR A 492 3.34 -16.56 15.19
N ARG A 493 2.58 -17.04 14.23
CA ARG A 493 1.13 -17.17 14.29
C ARG A 493 0.75 -18.64 14.20
N MET A 494 -0.10 -19.08 15.13
CA MET A 494 -0.66 -20.44 15.18
C MET A 494 -2.19 -20.34 15.09
N VAL A 495 -2.76 -20.95 14.05
CA VAL A 495 -4.20 -21.05 13.87
C VAL A 495 -4.64 -22.45 14.26
N LYS A 496 -5.38 -22.55 15.37
CA LYS A 496 -5.83 -23.82 15.97
C LYS A 496 -7.28 -24.10 15.61
N PRO A 497 -7.67 -25.38 15.41
CA PRO A 497 -9.06 -25.76 15.16
C PRO A 497 -10.04 -25.11 16.14
N SER A 498 -11.24 -24.79 15.68
CA SER A 498 -12.30 -24.20 16.52
C SER A 498 -12.74 -25.10 17.69
N ASN A 499 -12.55 -26.41 17.55
CA ASN A 499 -12.80 -27.42 18.57
C ASN A 499 -11.47 -28.00 19.11
N PHE A 500 -10.45 -27.17 19.26
CA PHE A 500 -9.14 -27.59 19.74
C PHE A 500 -9.25 -28.24 21.14
N ASP A 501 -8.68 -29.44 21.26
CA ASP A 501 -8.55 -30.19 22.49
C ASP A 501 -7.04 -30.51 22.74
N PRO A 502 -6.41 -29.97 23.78
CA PRO A 502 -4.98 -30.17 24.03
C PRO A 502 -4.59 -31.61 24.33
N SER A 503 -5.55 -32.51 24.57
CA SER A 503 -5.30 -33.95 24.78
C SER A 503 -5.15 -34.73 23.46
N LEU A 504 -5.57 -34.14 22.33
CA LEU A 504 -5.47 -34.74 21.00
C LEU A 504 -4.18 -34.34 20.30
N LYS A 505 -3.78 -35.11 19.29
CA LYS A 505 -2.65 -34.79 18.42
C LYS A 505 -3.11 -34.31 17.04
N TYR A 506 -2.59 -33.16 16.62
CA TYR A 506 -2.96 -32.50 15.39
C TYR A 506 -1.84 -32.53 14.36
N PRO A 507 -2.14 -32.79 13.08
CA PRO A 507 -1.20 -32.54 11.99
C PRO A 507 -1.01 -31.03 11.82
N VAL A 508 0.18 -30.63 11.34
CA VAL A 508 0.55 -29.22 11.16
C VAL A 508 0.82 -28.91 9.70
N ILE A 509 0.38 -27.75 9.26
CA ILE A 509 0.82 -27.13 8.02
C ILE A 509 1.67 -25.92 8.38
N VAL A 510 2.94 -25.92 7.96
CA VAL A 510 3.83 -24.77 8.08
C VAL A 510 3.78 -23.98 6.79
N TYR A 511 3.30 -22.74 6.87
CA TYR A 511 3.34 -21.82 5.75
C TYR A 511 4.55 -20.92 5.84
N VAL A 512 5.39 -20.96 4.81
CA VAL A 512 6.62 -20.19 4.71
C VAL A 512 6.56 -19.27 3.50
N TYR A 513 6.78 -17.98 3.67
CA TYR A 513 7.22 -17.08 2.62
C TYR A 513 8.75 -16.94 2.68
N GLY A 514 9.28 -16.50 3.82
CA GLY A 514 10.69 -16.53 4.19
C GLY A 514 11.60 -15.50 3.50
N GLY A 515 11.11 -14.78 2.50
CA GLY A 515 11.90 -13.85 1.69
C GLY A 515 12.06 -12.46 2.31
N PRO A 516 12.98 -11.64 1.77
CA PRO A 516 13.15 -10.24 2.15
C PRO A 516 11.87 -9.41 1.99
N HIS A 517 11.75 -8.33 2.75
CA HIS A 517 10.62 -7.38 2.72
C HIS A 517 9.23 -7.99 2.98
N ALA A 518 9.16 -9.22 3.47
CA ALA A 518 7.91 -9.86 3.80
C ALA A 518 7.66 -9.85 5.31
N GLN A 519 6.45 -9.51 5.70
CA GLN A 519 5.95 -9.70 7.06
C GLN A 519 4.56 -10.35 6.96
N MET A 520 4.45 -11.56 7.52
CA MET A 520 3.23 -12.37 7.44
C MET A 520 2.33 -12.20 8.67
N ILE A 521 2.87 -11.64 9.74
CA ILE A 521 2.20 -11.53 11.03
C ILE A 521 2.16 -10.06 11.44
N THR A 522 0.95 -9.54 11.61
CA THR A 522 0.72 -8.16 12.06
C THR A 522 -0.43 -8.09 13.05
N ASN A 523 -0.58 -6.97 13.76
CA ASN A 523 -1.74 -6.71 14.62
C ASN A 523 -2.96 -6.16 13.84
N ALA A 524 -3.09 -6.49 12.56
CA ALA A 524 -4.30 -6.27 11.78
C ALA A 524 -5.36 -7.35 12.10
N TRP A 525 -6.52 -7.25 11.45
CA TRP A 525 -7.61 -8.21 11.60
C TRP A 525 -7.14 -9.67 11.42
N GLN A 526 -7.52 -10.51 12.37
CA GLN A 526 -7.11 -11.92 12.43
C GLN A 526 -5.58 -12.14 12.37
N ASN A 527 -4.81 -11.16 12.84
CA ASN A 527 -3.33 -11.18 12.77
C ASN A 527 -2.80 -11.48 11.37
N SER A 528 -3.49 -10.99 10.34
CA SER A 528 -3.19 -11.22 8.92
C SER A 528 -3.25 -12.71 8.52
N ALA A 529 -4.01 -13.56 9.23
CA ALA A 529 -4.26 -14.93 8.80
C ALA A 529 -5.03 -14.93 7.48
N ARG A 530 -4.62 -15.80 6.57
CA ARG A 530 -5.29 -15.94 5.27
C ARG A 530 -6.55 -16.80 5.43
N GLY A 531 -7.54 -16.60 4.57
CA GLY A 531 -8.74 -17.41 4.57
C GLY A 531 -8.47 -18.91 4.44
N TRP A 532 -7.42 -19.27 3.67
CA TRP A 532 -6.98 -20.66 3.55
C TRP A 532 -6.45 -21.24 4.88
N ASP A 533 -5.73 -20.45 5.69
CA ASP A 533 -5.25 -20.88 7.00
C ASP A 533 -6.42 -21.21 7.94
N ILE A 534 -7.47 -20.36 7.90
CA ILE A 534 -8.72 -20.54 8.66
C ILE A 534 -9.46 -21.80 8.19
N TYR A 535 -9.57 -22.01 6.88
CA TYR A 535 -10.20 -23.19 6.30
C TYR A 535 -9.52 -24.48 6.74
N MET A 536 -8.18 -24.55 6.65
CA MET A 536 -7.42 -25.74 7.02
C MET A 536 -7.48 -26.01 8.52
N ALA A 537 -7.48 -24.97 9.36
CA ALA A 537 -7.68 -25.13 10.79
C ALA A 537 -9.06 -25.74 11.10
N ASN A 538 -10.12 -25.30 10.40
CA ASN A 538 -11.46 -25.89 10.55
C ASN A 538 -11.56 -27.33 10.02
N LYS A 539 -10.58 -27.79 9.21
CA LYS A 539 -10.44 -29.19 8.76
C LYS A 539 -9.62 -30.05 9.73
N GLY A 540 -9.19 -29.49 10.86
CA GLY A 540 -8.49 -30.22 11.92
C GLY A 540 -6.97 -30.16 11.83
N TYR A 541 -6.40 -29.25 11.06
CA TYR A 541 -4.96 -28.95 11.05
C TYR A 541 -4.66 -27.80 12.00
N ILE A 542 -3.45 -27.77 12.54
CA ILE A 542 -2.87 -26.53 13.05
C ILE A 542 -2.10 -25.88 11.89
N VAL A 543 -2.33 -24.59 11.65
CA VAL A 543 -1.56 -23.84 10.63
C VAL A 543 -0.60 -22.91 11.33
N PHE A 544 0.69 -23.05 11.04
CA PHE A 544 1.77 -22.33 11.67
C PHE A 544 2.50 -21.45 10.64
N THR A 545 2.77 -20.21 11.01
CA THR A 545 3.54 -19.24 10.21
C THR A 545 4.58 -18.61 11.12
N LEU A 546 5.82 -18.49 10.67
CA LEU A 546 6.93 -17.87 11.39
C LEU A 546 7.57 -16.79 10.52
N ASP A 547 7.67 -15.56 11.03
CA ASP A 547 8.46 -14.50 10.41
C ASP A 547 9.93 -14.68 10.86
N ASN A 548 10.70 -15.35 10.00
CA ASN A 548 12.12 -15.65 10.24
C ASN A 548 13.00 -14.40 10.07
N ARG A 549 14.26 -14.46 10.51
CA ARG A 549 15.26 -13.44 10.18
C ARG A 549 15.36 -13.29 8.66
N GLY A 550 15.58 -12.08 8.19
CA GLY A 550 15.48 -11.70 6.78
C GLY A 550 14.13 -11.07 6.40
N SER A 551 13.09 -11.21 7.25
CA SER A 551 11.81 -10.53 7.02
C SER A 551 11.83 -9.04 7.43
N ASP A 552 10.76 -8.29 7.12
CA ASP A 552 10.67 -6.83 7.29
C ASP A 552 10.40 -6.38 8.75
N ASN A 553 10.48 -5.07 8.96
CA ASN A 553 10.06 -4.31 10.15
C ASN A 553 10.89 -4.54 11.43
N ARG A 554 12.07 -5.13 11.32
CA ARG A 554 12.96 -5.42 12.44
C ARG A 554 14.32 -4.71 12.35
N GLY A 555 14.56 -3.96 11.28
CA GLY A 555 15.77 -3.20 11.01
C GLY A 555 16.82 -3.96 10.20
N LEU A 556 17.84 -3.20 9.79
CA LEU A 556 18.82 -3.58 8.78
C LEU A 556 19.60 -4.87 9.14
N GLU A 557 19.98 -5.05 10.40
CA GLU A 557 20.74 -6.22 10.82
C GLU A 557 19.91 -7.51 10.72
N PHE A 558 18.64 -7.43 11.10
CA PHE A 558 17.69 -8.54 11.01
C PHE A 558 17.44 -8.95 9.55
N GLU A 559 17.28 -7.97 8.64
CA GLU A 559 17.06 -8.20 7.21
C GLU A 559 18.33 -8.71 6.52
N ASN A 560 19.49 -8.10 6.80
CA ASN A 560 20.74 -8.35 6.10
C ASN A 560 21.45 -9.66 6.50
N CYS A 561 20.90 -10.45 7.41
CA CYS A 561 21.47 -11.77 7.72
C CYS A 561 21.41 -12.71 6.49
N THR A 562 20.50 -12.45 5.55
CA THR A 562 20.30 -13.21 4.32
C THR A 562 21.23 -12.81 3.16
N PHE A 563 22.06 -11.77 3.35
CA PHE A 563 22.91 -11.22 2.30
C PHE A 563 23.78 -12.29 1.64
N ARG A 564 23.56 -12.56 0.34
CA ARG A 564 24.22 -13.60 -0.50
C ARG A 564 24.10 -15.03 0.04
N HIS A 565 23.17 -15.26 0.99
CA HIS A 565 22.92 -16.56 1.62
C HIS A 565 21.43 -16.86 1.76
N LEU A 566 20.62 -16.44 0.78
CA LEU A 566 19.17 -16.70 0.76
C LEU A 566 18.89 -18.19 0.95
N GLY A 567 17.90 -18.48 1.81
CA GLY A 567 17.47 -19.85 2.14
C GLY A 567 18.28 -20.51 3.26
N ILE A 568 19.39 -19.93 3.72
CA ILE A 568 20.24 -20.52 4.78
C ILE A 568 19.76 -20.09 6.17
N GLU A 569 19.77 -18.81 6.49
CA GLU A 569 19.36 -18.33 7.82
C GLU A 569 17.84 -18.48 8.02
N GLU A 570 17.07 -18.22 6.98
CA GLU A 570 15.63 -18.45 6.96
C GLU A 570 15.31 -19.94 7.22
N GLY A 571 16.01 -20.85 6.53
CA GLY A 571 15.85 -22.29 6.71
C GLY A 571 16.18 -22.77 8.13
N LYS A 572 17.26 -22.24 8.73
CA LYS A 572 17.61 -22.55 10.13
C LYS A 572 16.51 -22.11 11.09
N ASP A 573 15.96 -20.92 10.91
CA ASP A 573 14.89 -20.39 11.76
C ASP A 573 13.58 -21.17 11.57
N GLN A 574 13.24 -21.56 10.34
CA GLN A 574 12.07 -22.40 10.07
C GLN A 574 12.23 -23.79 10.71
N VAL A 575 13.43 -24.40 10.68
CA VAL A 575 13.72 -25.66 11.38
C VAL A 575 13.56 -25.48 12.89
N LYS A 576 13.97 -24.32 13.45
CA LYS A 576 13.72 -23.99 14.86
C LYS A 576 12.23 -23.95 15.18
N GLY A 577 11.42 -23.37 14.29
CA GLY A 577 9.95 -23.39 14.37
C GLY A 577 9.39 -24.81 14.39
N VAL A 578 9.90 -25.71 13.54
CA VAL A 578 9.49 -27.13 13.54
C VAL A 578 9.91 -27.84 14.84
N GLN A 579 11.09 -27.55 15.39
CA GLN A 579 11.53 -28.09 16.68
C GLN A 579 10.60 -27.63 17.80
N PHE A 580 10.23 -26.36 17.84
CA PHE A 580 9.25 -25.83 18.78
C PHE A 580 7.90 -26.55 18.64
N LEU A 581 7.37 -26.71 17.42
CA LEU A 581 6.14 -27.46 17.21
C LEU A 581 6.20 -28.88 17.76
N LYS A 582 7.30 -29.61 17.52
CA LYS A 582 7.50 -30.98 18.03
C LYS A 582 7.59 -31.07 19.55
N SER A 583 7.92 -29.98 20.24
CA SER A 583 7.95 -29.93 21.73
C SER A 583 6.55 -29.79 22.34
N LEU A 584 5.55 -29.41 21.56
CA LEU A 584 4.18 -29.20 22.04
C LEU A 584 3.42 -30.54 22.12
N PRO A 585 2.77 -30.87 23.26
CA PRO A 585 2.17 -32.19 23.49
C PRO A 585 1.03 -32.52 22.50
N TYR A 586 0.37 -31.52 21.97
CA TYR A 586 -0.75 -31.65 21.05
C TYR A 586 -0.36 -31.66 19.55
N ILE A 587 0.94 -31.66 19.25
CA ILE A 587 1.41 -31.78 17.87
C ILE A 587 1.75 -33.24 17.52
N ASP A 588 1.27 -33.68 16.34
CA ASP A 588 1.76 -34.92 15.74
C ASP A 588 3.06 -34.63 14.96
N GLY A 589 4.19 -34.84 15.64
CA GLY A 589 5.51 -34.55 15.08
C GLY A 589 5.89 -35.36 13.83
N ASN A 590 5.09 -36.37 13.46
CA ASN A 590 5.29 -37.16 12.24
C ASN A 590 4.45 -36.64 11.05
N ARG A 591 3.57 -35.67 11.31
CA ARG A 591 2.67 -35.08 10.31
C ARG A 591 2.80 -33.56 10.29
N ILE A 592 4.03 -33.06 10.04
CA ILE A 592 4.33 -31.66 9.84
C ILE A 592 4.77 -31.46 8.39
#